data_97dd058701f528b12d3b8c93031335ee
#
_entry.id   97dd058701f528b12d3b8c93031335ee
#
_cell.length_a   1.000
_cell.length_b   1.000
_cell.length_c   1.000
_cell.angle_alpha   90.00
_cell.angle_beta   90.00
_cell.angle_gamma   90.00
#
_symmetry.space_group_name_H-M   'P 1'
#
loop_
_entity.id
_entity.type
_entity.pdbx_description
1 polymer ?
#
loop_
_entity_poly.entity_id
_entity_poly.type
_entity_poly.pdbx_seq_one_letter_code
_entity_poly.pdbx_strand_id
1 'polypeptide(L)'
;RYPRALIAIIFIILTPYLKGSSMQKIALITGITGQDGAYLAQLLLDKGYAVHGAYRRTSSVNFWRMEELGLQNHPNLHLVEYDLTDLGASIALVQKVQPDEIYNLAAQSFVGVSFDQPSTTAQITGIGALHLLEAVRLVNPKIRYYQASTSEMFGKVQTIPQSEETPFYPRSPYGVAKLYAHWMTVNYRESYDIFGSSGILFNHESPLRGREFVTRKITDAVARIHLGQQDVLELGNLDAKRDWGYAQEYVEGMWRILQAEQPDTFVLATGRTETVRDFVRMAFKAVGITLDFRGAGDAEVAVDSASGKTLVRVNPRFYRPAEVELLIGDPSKARE
;
A
#
# COMPACT_ATOMS: atom_id res chain seq x y z
N ARG A 1 -42.80 32.37 34.69
CA ARG A 1 -42.27 30.99 34.92
C ARG A 1 -42.90 30.10 33.87
N TYR A 2 -42.13 29.64 32.89
CA TYR A 2 -42.60 28.70 31.87
C TYR A 2 -42.82 27.32 32.49
N PRO A 3 -43.85 26.57 32.09
CA PRO A 3 -44.10 25.23 32.63
C PRO A 3 -42.93 24.29 32.32
N ARG A 4 -42.49 23.49 33.29
CA ARG A 4 -41.40 22.51 33.15
C ARG A 4 -41.57 21.57 31.94
N ALA A 5 -42.81 21.27 31.56
CA ALA A 5 -43.14 20.47 30.38
C ALA A 5 -42.70 21.11 29.05
N LEU A 6 -42.81 22.44 28.92
CA LEU A 6 -42.43 23.16 27.71
C LEU A 6 -40.90 23.16 27.50
N ILE A 7 -40.16 23.27 28.61
CA ILE A 7 -38.67 23.18 28.59
C ILE A 7 -38.23 21.77 28.21
N ALA A 8 -38.90 20.73 28.70
CA ALA A 8 -38.61 19.34 28.33
C ALA A 8 -38.87 19.05 26.84
N ILE A 9 -39.98 19.59 26.29
CA ILE A 9 -40.29 19.44 24.85
C ILE A 9 -39.28 20.17 23.98
N ILE A 10 -38.84 21.37 24.35
CA ILE A 10 -37.80 22.12 23.66
C ILE A 10 -36.48 21.36 23.70
N PHE A 11 -36.11 20.75 24.83
CA PHE A 11 -34.93 19.90 24.94
C PHE A 11 -35.03 18.64 24.06
N ILE A 12 -36.16 17.96 24.02
CA ILE A 12 -36.39 16.77 23.20
C ILE A 12 -36.32 17.10 21.69
N ILE A 13 -36.85 18.26 21.28
CA ILE A 13 -36.83 18.71 19.89
C ILE A 13 -35.45 19.22 19.49
N LEU A 14 -34.69 19.85 20.39
CA LEU A 14 -33.37 20.40 20.12
C LEU A 14 -32.22 19.37 20.31
N THR A 15 -32.44 18.28 21.07
CA THR A 15 -31.39 17.26 21.31
C THR A 15 -30.84 16.62 20.03
N PRO A 16 -31.63 16.36 18.96
CA PRO A 16 -31.06 15.92 17.66
C PRO A 16 -30.23 17.02 16.99
N TYR A 17 -30.53 18.29 17.20
CA TYR A 17 -29.78 19.43 16.63
C TYR A 17 -28.60 19.87 17.50
N LEU A 18 -28.58 19.48 18.78
CA LEU A 18 -27.52 19.75 19.75
C LEU A 18 -26.50 18.60 19.86
N LYS A 19 -26.79 17.42 19.32
CA LYS A 19 -25.73 16.47 18.93
C LYS A 19 -25.00 17.15 17.78
N GLY A 20 -23.94 17.86 18.11
CA GLY A 20 -23.07 18.47 17.12
C GLY A 20 -22.82 17.45 16.00
N SER A 21 -23.24 17.73 14.79
CA SER A 21 -22.81 16.99 13.64
C SER A 21 -21.29 17.14 13.66
N SER A 22 -20.56 16.11 14.04
CA SER A 22 -19.13 16.09 13.76
C SER A 22 -19.03 16.35 12.27
N MET A 23 -18.40 17.47 11.90
CA MET A 23 -18.23 17.77 10.48
C MET A 23 -17.62 16.52 9.85
N GLN A 24 -18.17 16.08 8.72
CA GLN A 24 -17.70 14.94 7.99
C GLN A 24 -16.21 15.14 7.67
N LYS A 25 -15.36 14.22 8.13
CA LYS A 25 -13.93 14.28 7.81
C LYS A 25 -13.68 14.11 6.31
N ILE A 26 -12.71 14.84 5.81
CA ILE A 26 -12.28 14.81 4.40
C ILE A 26 -10.93 14.13 4.32
N ALA A 27 -10.82 13.09 3.50
CA ALA A 27 -9.58 12.41 3.22
C ALA A 27 -9.17 12.57 1.75
N LEU A 28 -7.89 12.84 1.51
CA LEU A 28 -7.26 12.81 0.19
C LEU A 28 -6.38 11.58 0.09
N ILE A 29 -6.64 10.70 -0.87
CA ILE A 29 -5.85 9.51 -1.15
C ILE A 29 -5.17 9.69 -2.50
N THR A 30 -3.83 9.72 -2.55
CA THR A 30 -3.09 9.60 -3.81
C THR A 30 -2.89 8.14 -4.16
N GLY A 31 -2.92 7.80 -5.46
CA GLY A 31 -2.82 6.40 -5.88
C GLY A 31 -4.08 5.58 -5.63
N ILE A 32 -5.25 6.20 -5.70
CA ILE A 32 -6.58 5.57 -5.47
C ILE A 32 -6.82 4.34 -6.35
N THR A 33 -6.21 4.26 -7.53
CA THR A 33 -6.36 3.15 -8.48
C THR A 33 -5.54 1.90 -8.13
N GLY A 34 -4.67 2.00 -7.12
CA GLY A 34 -3.90 0.86 -6.59
C GLY A 34 -4.73 -0.03 -5.66
N GLN A 35 -4.18 -1.18 -5.29
CA GLN A 35 -4.79 -2.11 -4.33
C GLN A 35 -5.15 -1.40 -3.02
N ASP A 36 -4.16 -0.78 -2.40
CA ASP A 36 -4.32 -0.15 -1.09
C ASP A 36 -5.20 1.08 -1.16
N GLY A 37 -5.08 1.87 -2.26
CA GLY A 37 -5.92 3.04 -2.48
C GLY A 37 -7.41 2.69 -2.56
N ALA A 38 -7.76 1.61 -3.26
CA ALA A 38 -9.13 1.15 -3.39
C ALA A 38 -9.70 0.63 -2.05
N TYR A 39 -8.95 -0.21 -1.32
CA TYR A 39 -9.39 -0.70 0.00
C TYR A 39 -9.44 0.42 1.05
N LEU A 40 -8.49 1.35 1.04
CA LEU A 40 -8.51 2.48 1.96
C LEU A 40 -9.71 3.40 1.66
N ALA A 41 -10.02 3.63 0.38
CA ALA A 41 -11.22 4.38 0.02
C ALA A 41 -12.48 3.71 0.55
N GLN A 42 -12.64 2.39 0.37
CA GLN A 42 -13.76 1.63 0.94
C GLN A 42 -13.85 1.81 2.45
N LEU A 43 -12.73 1.58 3.16
CA LEU A 43 -12.69 1.71 4.61
C LEU A 43 -13.09 3.11 5.09
N LEU A 44 -12.59 4.17 4.45
CA LEU A 44 -12.88 5.54 4.86
C LEU A 44 -14.33 5.95 4.53
N LEU A 45 -14.87 5.49 3.40
CA LEU A 45 -16.27 5.67 3.05
C LEU A 45 -17.19 4.99 4.06
N ASP A 46 -16.87 3.75 4.47
CA ASP A 46 -17.61 3.01 5.51
C ASP A 46 -17.53 3.70 6.87
N LYS A 47 -16.44 4.43 7.15
CA LYS A 47 -16.28 5.27 8.35
C LYS A 47 -16.95 6.65 8.22
N GLY A 48 -17.62 6.95 7.11
CA GLY A 48 -18.36 8.18 6.88
C GLY A 48 -17.55 9.38 6.39
N TYR A 49 -16.33 9.18 5.91
CA TYR A 49 -15.52 10.23 5.31
C TYR A 49 -16.06 10.66 3.93
N ALA A 50 -15.80 11.92 3.55
CA ALA A 50 -15.74 12.31 2.16
C ALA A 50 -14.33 11.99 1.63
N VAL A 51 -14.24 11.17 0.59
CA VAL A 51 -12.97 10.69 0.06
C VAL A 51 -12.69 11.34 -1.29
N HIS A 52 -11.58 12.07 -1.39
CA HIS A 52 -11.04 12.57 -2.65
C HIS A 52 -9.94 11.63 -3.12
N GLY A 53 -10.20 10.88 -4.19
CA GLY A 53 -9.28 9.91 -4.77
C GLY A 53 -8.49 10.52 -5.93
N ALA A 54 -7.21 10.79 -5.70
CA ALA A 54 -6.34 11.35 -6.71
C ALA A 54 -5.70 10.24 -7.57
N TYR A 55 -5.82 10.36 -8.88
CA TYR A 55 -5.29 9.42 -9.87
C TYR A 55 -4.58 10.13 -11.01
N ARG A 56 -3.56 9.50 -11.57
CA ARG A 56 -2.85 10.01 -12.75
C ARG A 56 -3.65 9.73 -14.01
N ARG A 57 -3.80 10.73 -14.86
CA ARG A 57 -4.39 10.56 -16.18
C ARG A 57 -3.54 9.63 -17.05
N THR A 58 -4.18 8.65 -17.66
CA THR A 58 -3.60 7.72 -18.64
C THR A 58 -4.48 7.69 -19.88
N SER A 59 -3.99 7.14 -21.01
CA SER A 59 -4.77 7.00 -22.24
C SER A 59 -6.00 6.09 -22.07
N SER A 60 -5.98 5.19 -21.09
CA SER A 60 -7.09 4.30 -20.72
C SER A 60 -7.41 4.47 -19.25
N VAL A 61 -8.67 4.56 -18.90
CA VAL A 61 -9.12 4.59 -17.51
C VAL A 61 -8.86 3.24 -16.85
N ASN A 62 -8.35 3.25 -15.64
CA ASN A 62 -8.02 2.03 -14.88
C ASN A 62 -8.67 2.07 -13.49
N PHE A 63 -10.01 1.95 -13.46
CA PHE A 63 -10.81 1.98 -12.22
C PHE A 63 -11.34 0.61 -11.80
N TRP A 64 -10.88 -0.49 -12.42
CA TRP A 64 -11.42 -1.83 -12.20
C TRP A 64 -11.43 -2.27 -10.72
N ARG A 65 -10.46 -1.82 -9.91
CA ARG A 65 -10.43 -2.14 -8.47
C ARG A 65 -11.56 -1.48 -7.70
N MET A 66 -11.86 -0.23 -8.04
CA MET A 66 -12.99 0.49 -7.45
C MET A 66 -14.33 -0.07 -7.95
N GLU A 67 -14.38 -0.51 -9.21
CA GLU A 67 -15.53 -1.19 -9.80
C GLU A 67 -15.79 -2.53 -9.09
N GLU A 68 -14.76 -3.33 -8.88
CA GLU A 68 -14.84 -4.61 -8.16
C GLU A 68 -15.35 -4.43 -6.73
N LEU A 69 -15.00 -3.33 -6.08
CA LEU A 69 -15.48 -2.97 -4.74
C LEU A 69 -16.82 -2.21 -4.75
N GLY A 70 -17.41 -1.95 -5.93
CA GLY A 70 -18.70 -1.24 -6.05
C GLY A 70 -18.65 0.25 -5.66
N LEU A 71 -17.48 0.89 -5.71
CA LEU A 71 -17.28 2.25 -5.18
C LEU A 71 -17.55 3.35 -6.21
N GLN A 72 -17.59 3.06 -7.51
CA GLN A 72 -17.60 4.08 -8.57
C GLN A 72 -18.75 5.08 -8.53
N ASN A 73 -19.86 4.71 -7.92
CA ASN A 73 -21.05 5.56 -7.78
C ASN A 73 -21.32 6.00 -6.34
N HIS A 74 -20.32 5.85 -5.45
CA HIS A 74 -20.52 6.23 -4.06
C HIS A 74 -20.59 7.76 -3.92
N PRO A 75 -21.64 8.33 -3.30
CA PRO A 75 -21.88 9.79 -3.29
C PRO A 75 -20.77 10.60 -2.61
N ASN A 76 -20.03 9.99 -1.69
CA ASN A 76 -18.93 10.63 -0.97
C ASN A 76 -17.54 10.30 -1.58
N LEU A 77 -17.46 9.64 -2.75
CA LEU A 77 -16.21 9.43 -3.48
C LEU A 77 -16.08 10.42 -4.62
N HIS A 78 -15.04 11.25 -4.58
CA HIS A 78 -14.73 12.26 -5.57
C HIS A 78 -13.39 11.96 -6.24
N LEU A 79 -13.41 11.57 -7.51
CA LEU A 79 -12.18 11.28 -8.26
C LEU A 79 -11.59 12.57 -8.83
N VAL A 80 -10.27 12.76 -8.68
CA VAL A 80 -9.55 13.96 -9.11
C VAL A 80 -8.33 13.56 -9.94
N GLU A 81 -8.19 14.12 -11.14
CA GLU A 81 -6.97 13.98 -11.93
C GLU A 81 -5.82 14.75 -11.25
N TYR A 82 -4.69 14.09 -11.07
CA TYR A 82 -3.55 14.65 -10.38
C TYR A 82 -2.24 13.94 -10.76
N ASP A 83 -1.20 14.70 -11.01
CA ASP A 83 0.15 14.18 -11.18
C ASP A 83 1.05 14.61 -10.02
N LEU A 84 1.59 13.64 -9.30
CA LEU A 84 2.45 13.83 -8.13
C LEU A 84 3.76 14.54 -8.46
N THR A 85 4.18 14.55 -9.72
CA THR A 85 5.41 15.19 -10.17
C THR A 85 5.28 16.71 -10.32
N ASP A 86 4.07 17.27 -10.22
CA ASP A 86 3.80 18.70 -10.34
C ASP A 86 3.52 19.33 -8.96
N LEU A 87 4.45 20.19 -8.51
CA LEU A 87 4.29 20.91 -7.24
C LEU A 87 3.09 21.88 -7.26
N GLY A 88 2.88 22.58 -8.38
CA GLY A 88 1.76 23.51 -8.51
C GLY A 88 0.41 22.77 -8.43
N ALA A 89 0.30 21.61 -9.08
CA ALA A 89 -0.87 20.75 -8.98
C ALA A 89 -1.08 20.24 -7.54
N SER A 90 -0.02 19.90 -6.81
CA SER A 90 -0.09 19.48 -5.41
C SER A 90 -0.67 20.58 -4.51
N ILE A 91 -0.18 21.79 -4.64
CA ILE A 91 -0.67 22.95 -3.88
C ILE A 91 -2.13 23.24 -4.23
N ALA A 92 -2.48 23.30 -5.51
CA ALA A 92 -3.83 23.57 -5.98
C ALA A 92 -4.83 22.48 -5.51
N LEU A 93 -4.42 21.20 -5.51
CA LEU A 93 -5.24 20.10 -5.05
C LEU A 93 -5.54 20.24 -3.54
N VAL A 94 -4.52 20.46 -2.72
CA VAL A 94 -4.70 20.61 -1.26
C VAL A 94 -5.53 21.86 -0.95
N GLN A 95 -5.32 22.97 -1.66
CA GLN A 95 -6.14 24.19 -1.52
C GLN A 95 -7.62 23.95 -1.87
N LYS A 96 -7.88 23.18 -2.92
CA LYS A 96 -9.25 22.90 -3.40
C LYS A 96 -9.99 21.93 -2.47
N VAL A 97 -9.30 20.88 -2.02
CA VAL A 97 -9.91 19.79 -1.24
C VAL A 97 -10.01 20.15 0.23
N GLN A 98 -9.05 20.89 0.79
CA GLN A 98 -8.93 21.18 2.23
C GLN A 98 -9.10 19.92 3.11
N PRO A 99 -8.30 18.86 2.88
CA PRO A 99 -8.46 17.61 3.60
C PRO A 99 -8.05 17.71 5.06
N ASP A 100 -8.69 16.93 5.92
CA ASP A 100 -8.24 16.68 7.29
C ASP A 100 -7.05 15.70 7.32
N GLU A 101 -7.07 14.74 6.39
CA GLU A 101 -6.11 13.65 6.31
C GLU A 101 -5.66 13.43 4.87
N ILE A 102 -4.34 13.26 4.66
CA ILE A 102 -3.76 12.88 3.36
C ILE A 102 -3.07 11.53 3.51
N TYR A 103 -3.40 10.59 2.62
CA TYR A 103 -2.76 9.30 2.50
C TYR A 103 -1.97 9.24 1.19
N ASN A 104 -0.64 9.37 1.28
CA ASN A 104 0.24 9.31 0.11
C ASN A 104 0.62 7.86 -0.21
N LEU A 105 -0.15 7.22 -1.09
CA LEU A 105 0.08 5.86 -1.57
C LEU A 105 0.64 5.82 -3.00
N ALA A 106 0.58 6.94 -3.73
CA ALA A 106 1.06 7.03 -5.10
C ALA A 106 2.58 6.81 -5.18
N ALA A 107 3.00 5.92 -6.05
CA ALA A 107 4.40 5.61 -6.32
C ALA A 107 4.56 4.90 -7.66
N GLN A 108 5.78 4.92 -8.23
CA GLN A 108 6.21 3.85 -9.12
C GLN A 108 6.63 2.68 -8.23
N SER A 109 5.73 1.70 -8.02
CA SER A 109 5.87 0.69 -6.97
C SER A 109 6.44 -0.65 -7.43
N PHE A 110 6.60 -0.86 -8.74
CA PHE A 110 7.17 -2.09 -9.26
C PHE A 110 8.71 -2.04 -9.22
N VAL A 111 9.30 -2.76 -8.28
CA VAL A 111 10.74 -2.74 -7.98
C VAL A 111 11.58 -3.07 -9.21
N GLY A 112 11.18 -4.06 -10.02
CA GLY A 112 11.91 -4.44 -11.24
C GLY A 112 12.13 -3.27 -12.20
N VAL A 113 11.07 -2.54 -12.53
CA VAL A 113 11.11 -1.37 -13.43
C VAL A 113 11.98 -0.24 -12.89
N SER A 114 12.16 -0.15 -11.56
CA SER A 114 12.99 0.92 -10.99
C SER A 114 14.46 0.85 -11.44
N PHE A 115 14.96 -0.33 -11.80
CA PHE A 115 16.32 -0.48 -12.35
C PHE A 115 16.42 0.06 -13.78
N ASP A 116 15.36 -0.07 -14.57
CA ASP A 116 15.33 0.42 -15.95
C ASP A 116 14.93 1.91 -16.01
N GLN A 117 14.18 2.40 -15.03
CA GLN A 117 13.64 3.77 -14.98
C GLN A 117 13.93 4.46 -13.63
N PRO A 118 15.20 4.58 -13.21
CA PRO A 118 15.55 5.12 -11.89
C PRO A 118 15.15 6.59 -11.72
N SER A 119 15.31 7.42 -12.77
CA SER A 119 14.93 8.82 -12.74
C SER A 119 13.42 9.01 -12.54
N THR A 120 12.60 8.30 -13.32
CA THR A 120 11.14 8.34 -13.19
C THR A 120 10.70 7.87 -11.81
N THR A 121 11.34 6.81 -11.30
CA THR A 121 11.08 6.30 -9.96
C THR A 121 11.41 7.34 -8.89
N ALA A 122 12.55 8.03 -8.99
CA ALA A 122 12.95 9.09 -8.07
C ALA A 122 11.96 10.27 -8.10
N GLN A 123 11.58 10.74 -9.29
CA GLN A 123 10.67 11.86 -9.47
C GLN A 123 9.28 11.56 -8.89
N ILE A 124 8.70 10.42 -9.22
CA ILE A 124 7.35 10.07 -8.75
C ILE A 124 7.39 9.72 -7.26
N THR A 125 8.24 8.79 -6.85
CA THR A 125 8.17 8.16 -5.53
C THR A 125 8.86 8.98 -4.44
N GLY A 126 9.98 9.65 -4.78
CA GLY A 126 10.73 10.48 -3.84
C GLY A 126 10.28 11.94 -3.86
N ILE A 127 10.51 12.62 -4.98
CA ILE A 127 10.23 14.07 -5.12
C ILE A 127 8.73 14.35 -5.05
N GLY A 128 7.90 13.47 -5.60
CA GLY A 128 6.45 13.62 -5.50
C GLY A 128 5.94 13.65 -4.05
N ALA A 129 6.51 12.85 -3.16
CA ALA A 129 6.18 12.92 -1.74
C ALA A 129 6.56 14.27 -1.12
N LEU A 130 7.72 14.83 -1.49
CA LEU A 130 8.13 16.19 -1.09
C LEU A 130 7.13 17.25 -1.57
N HIS A 131 6.61 17.15 -2.80
CA HIS A 131 5.62 18.09 -3.32
C HIS A 131 4.34 18.13 -2.46
N LEU A 132 3.85 16.97 -2.01
CA LEU A 132 2.70 16.93 -1.10
C LEU A 132 3.02 17.47 0.30
N LEU A 133 4.19 17.17 0.85
CA LEU A 133 4.63 17.74 2.13
C LEU A 133 4.73 19.27 2.05
N GLU A 134 5.30 19.80 0.96
CA GLU A 134 5.33 21.25 0.72
C GLU A 134 3.92 21.85 0.58
N ALA A 135 3.01 21.15 -0.11
CA ALA A 135 1.63 21.60 -0.22
C ALA A 135 0.95 21.64 1.16
N VAL A 136 1.16 20.63 2.02
CA VAL A 136 0.67 20.64 3.41
C VAL A 136 1.26 21.82 4.18
N ARG A 137 2.58 21.99 4.14
CA ARG A 137 3.27 23.08 4.84
C ARG A 137 2.76 24.46 4.44
N LEU A 138 2.54 24.69 3.16
CA LEU A 138 2.17 25.99 2.59
C LEU A 138 0.68 26.29 2.70
N VAL A 139 -0.19 25.28 2.65
CA VAL A 139 -1.65 25.47 2.60
C VAL A 139 -2.27 25.33 3.98
N ASN A 140 -1.99 24.23 4.66
CA ASN A 140 -2.54 23.98 6.00
C ASN A 140 -1.69 22.94 6.77
N PRO A 141 -0.74 23.37 7.62
CA PRO A 141 0.14 22.48 8.36
C PRO A 141 -0.58 21.61 9.42
N LYS A 142 -1.88 21.83 9.65
CA LYS A 142 -2.69 21.00 10.57
C LYS A 142 -3.19 19.71 9.94
N ILE A 143 -3.05 19.56 8.62
CA ILE A 143 -3.43 18.32 7.91
C ILE A 143 -2.58 17.16 8.43
N ARG A 144 -3.22 16.05 8.77
CA ARG A 144 -2.52 14.81 9.11
C ARG A 144 -2.06 14.12 7.84
N TYR A 145 -0.77 13.86 7.74
CA TYR A 145 -0.14 13.28 6.55
C TYR A 145 0.40 11.88 6.83
N TYR A 146 -0.02 10.91 6.04
CA TYR A 146 0.47 9.54 6.05
C TYR A 146 1.36 9.29 4.83
N GLN A 147 2.58 8.77 5.08
CA GLN A 147 3.51 8.31 4.06
C GLN A 147 3.54 6.79 4.01
N ALA A 148 3.18 6.21 2.88
CA ALA A 148 3.42 4.79 2.63
C ALA A 148 4.92 4.55 2.40
N SER A 149 5.61 4.18 3.46
CA SER A 149 6.99 3.66 3.42
C SER A 149 6.99 2.15 3.12
N THR A 150 8.14 1.52 3.04
CA THR A 150 8.25 0.13 2.58
C THR A 150 9.37 -0.64 3.26
N SER A 151 9.19 -1.94 3.47
CA SER A 151 10.25 -2.85 3.93
C SER A 151 11.44 -2.95 2.96
N GLU A 152 11.27 -2.58 1.68
CA GLU A 152 12.37 -2.52 0.69
C GLU A 152 13.45 -1.48 1.07
N MET A 153 13.16 -0.54 1.99
CA MET A 153 14.17 0.37 2.55
C MET A 153 15.21 -0.38 3.39
N PHE A 154 14.85 -1.50 4.05
CA PHE A 154 15.79 -2.32 4.81
C PHE A 154 16.82 -3.01 3.89
N GLY A 155 16.40 -3.46 2.73
CA GLY A 155 17.25 -3.97 1.64
C GLY A 155 18.24 -5.05 2.09
N LYS A 156 19.53 -4.71 2.24
CA LYS A 156 20.53 -5.56 2.87
C LYS A 156 20.34 -5.53 4.38
N VAL A 157 19.51 -6.42 4.88
CA VAL A 157 19.00 -6.45 6.24
C VAL A 157 20.13 -6.43 7.28
N GLN A 158 20.06 -5.52 8.25
CA GLN A 158 21.06 -5.33 9.29
C GLN A 158 20.71 -6.05 10.60
N THR A 159 19.42 -6.22 10.88
CA THR A 159 18.88 -6.94 12.05
C THR A 159 17.65 -7.75 11.68
N ILE A 160 17.35 -8.81 12.42
CA ILE A 160 16.22 -9.72 12.22
C ILE A 160 15.53 -9.94 13.58
N PRO A 161 14.21 -9.72 13.69
CA PRO A 161 13.32 -9.09 12.71
C PRO A 161 13.65 -7.59 12.51
N GLN A 162 13.08 -6.97 11.43
CA GLN A 162 13.23 -5.54 11.20
C GLN A 162 12.18 -4.76 11.98
N SER A 163 12.62 -3.75 12.70
CA SER A 163 11.79 -2.80 13.47
C SER A 163 12.02 -1.37 12.97
N GLU A 164 11.38 -0.41 13.61
CA GLU A 164 11.55 1.02 13.35
C GLU A 164 12.99 1.50 13.60
N GLU A 165 13.74 0.81 14.48
CA GLU A 165 15.13 1.11 14.84
C GLU A 165 16.16 0.44 13.92
N THR A 166 15.73 -0.46 13.03
CA THR A 166 16.64 -1.18 12.14
C THR A 166 17.23 -0.23 11.09
N PRO A 167 18.56 -0.14 10.95
CA PRO A 167 19.19 0.70 9.94
C PRO A 167 18.77 0.31 8.53
N PHE A 168 18.50 1.32 7.69
CA PHE A 168 18.14 1.12 6.30
C PHE A 168 19.37 0.91 5.41
N TYR A 169 19.26 -0.01 4.46
CA TYR A 169 20.27 -0.27 3.42
C TYR A 169 19.59 -0.68 2.11
N PRO A 170 18.90 0.24 1.40
CA PRO A 170 18.10 -0.13 0.22
C PRO A 170 18.94 -0.78 -0.89
N ARG A 171 18.33 -1.72 -1.61
CA ARG A 171 18.95 -2.51 -2.68
C ARG A 171 18.32 -2.27 -4.04
N SER A 172 17.48 -1.24 -4.18
CA SER A 172 16.85 -0.87 -5.44
C SER A 172 16.64 0.64 -5.53
N PRO A 173 16.58 1.22 -6.75
CA PRO A 173 16.21 2.63 -6.92
C PRO A 173 14.84 2.96 -6.30
N TYR A 174 13.89 2.02 -6.31
CA TYR A 174 12.62 2.15 -5.60
C TYR A 174 12.81 2.30 -4.08
N GLY A 175 13.60 1.42 -3.47
CA GLY A 175 13.90 1.49 -2.03
C GLY A 175 14.58 2.80 -1.65
N VAL A 176 15.52 3.30 -2.47
CA VAL A 176 16.18 4.60 -2.27
C VAL A 176 15.18 5.74 -2.36
N ALA A 177 14.30 5.75 -3.36
CA ALA A 177 13.29 6.80 -3.52
C ALA A 177 12.27 6.81 -2.36
N LYS A 178 11.87 5.64 -1.89
CA LYS A 178 11.00 5.49 -0.69
C LYS A 178 11.72 5.95 0.58
N LEU A 179 13.02 5.67 0.71
CA LEU A 179 13.82 6.13 1.86
C LEU A 179 13.93 7.66 1.88
N TYR A 180 14.10 8.30 0.72
CA TYR A 180 14.03 9.76 0.63
C TYR A 180 12.67 10.29 1.12
N ALA A 181 11.55 9.76 0.61
CA ALA A 181 10.21 10.17 1.03
C ALA A 181 9.97 9.95 2.54
N HIS A 182 10.47 8.83 3.07
CA HIS A 182 10.41 8.52 4.49
C HIS A 182 11.13 9.57 5.35
N TRP A 183 12.39 9.85 5.04
CA TRP A 183 13.18 10.84 5.79
C TRP A 183 12.68 12.27 5.61
N MET A 184 12.12 12.61 4.45
CA MET A 184 11.44 13.90 4.27
C MET A 184 10.22 14.02 5.18
N THR A 185 9.44 12.95 5.36
CA THR A 185 8.30 12.96 6.29
C THR A 185 8.75 13.17 7.74
N VAL A 186 9.80 12.47 8.18
CA VAL A 186 10.41 12.68 9.50
C VAL A 186 10.93 14.11 9.65
N ASN A 187 11.67 14.59 8.67
CA ASN A 187 12.22 15.96 8.70
C ASN A 187 11.13 17.04 8.78
N TYR A 188 10.03 16.89 8.04
CA TYR A 188 8.91 17.84 8.08
C TYR A 188 8.16 17.80 9.40
N ARG A 189 8.03 16.62 10.02
CA ARG A 189 7.50 16.47 11.37
C ARG A 189 8.35 17.24 12.39
N GLU A 190 9.66 17.08 12.34
CA GLU A 190 10.58 17.68 13.31
C GLU A 190 10.86 19.17 13.06
N SER A 191 10.88 19.60 11.79
CA SER A 191 11.24 20.97 11.42
C SER A 191 10.08 21.94 11.36
N TYR A 192 8.85 21.44 11.05
CA TYR A 192 7.68 22.28 10.78
C TYR A 192 6.45 21.91 11.62
N ASP A 193 6.60 21.02 12.59
CA ASP A 193 5.51 20.54 13.47
C ASP A 193 4.29 20.02 12.69
N ILE A 194 4.55 19.41 11.52
CA ILE A 194 3.53 18.77 10.71
C ILE A 194 3.24 17.38 11.30
N PHE A 195 1.96 17.02 11.43
CA PHE A 195 1.57 15.66 11.80
C PHE A 195 1.88 14.70 10.64
N GLY A 196 3.17 14.37 10.45
CA GLY A 196 3.67 13.47 9.43
C GLY A 196 3.99 12.10 10.00
N SER A 197 3.22 11.08 9.66
CA SER A 197 3.43 9.70 10.10
C SER A 197 3.77 8.77 8.94
N SER A 198 4.52 7.72 9.21
CA SER A 198 4.90 6.73 8.20
C SER A 198 4.55 5.31 8.64
N GLY A 199 3.98 4.53 7.73
CA GLY A 199 3.88 3.07 7.87
C GLY A 199 4.97 2.40 7.05
N ILE A 200 5.89 1.65 7.69
CA ILE A 200 6.84 0.80 7.00
C ILE A 200 6.13 -0.51 6.67
N LEU A 201 5.59 -0.56 5.45
CA LEU A 201 4.74 -1.67 5.02
C LEU A 201 5.59 -2.84 4.55
N PHE A 202 5.35 -4.01 5.14
CA PHE A 202 5.80 -5.27 4.59
C PHE A 202 4.86 -5.71 3.46
N ASN A 203 5.18 -6.79 2.75
CA ASN A 203 4.38 -7.21 1.61
C ASN A 203 2.96 -7.55 2.06
N HIS A 204 1.97 -7.05 1.33
CA HIS A 204 0.56 -7.31 1.63
C HIS A 204 -0.22 -7.51 0.34
N GLU A 205 -1.07 -8.51 0.36
CA GLU A 205 -1.63 -9.11 -0.84
C GLU A 205 -3.15 -9.19 -0.74
N SER A 206 -3.79 -9.29 -1.90
CA SER A 206 -5.23 -9.46 -2.00
C SER A 206 -5.66 -9.91 -3.39
N PRO A 207 -6.95 -10.21 -3.63
CA PRO A 207 -7.49 -10.40 -4.98
C PRO A 207 -7.30 -9.19 -5.91
N LEU A 208 -7.10 -7.99 -5.35
CA LEU A 208 -6.86 -6.75 -6.13
C LEU A 208 -5.39 -6.48 -6.44
N ARG A 209 -4.46 -7.39 -6.06
CA ARG A 209 -3.03 -7.22 -6.35
C ARG A 209 -2.77 -7.15 -7.87
N GLY A 210 -1.84 -6.31 -8.29
CA GLY A 210 -1.42 -6.23 -9.70
C GLY A 210 -0.75 -7.52 -10.18
N ARG A 211 -1.00 -7.90 -11.44
CA ARG A 211 -0.49 -9.15 -12.03
C ARG A 211 1.03 -9.20 -12.18
N GLU A 212 1.70 -8.07 -12.14
CA GLU A 212 3.15 -7.91 -12.16
C GLU A 212 3.82 -8.37 -10.85
N PHE A 213 3.08 -8.42 -9.74
CA PHE A 213 3.61 -8.87 -8.45
C PHE A 213 3.57 -10.38 -8.31
N VAL A 214 4.58 -10.92 -7.62
CA VAL A 214 4.87 -12.37 -7.59
C VAL A 214 3.68 -13.22 -7.15
N THR A 215 2.94 -12.84 -6.13
CA THR A 215 1.79 -13.59 -5.62
C THR A 215 0.66 -13.66 -6.64
N ARG A 216 0.29 -12.53 -7.24
CA ARG A 216 -0.76 -12.49 -8.27
C ARG A 216 -0.30 -13.16 -9.55
N LYS A 217 0.98 -13.00 -9.94
CA LYS A 217 1.58 -13.72 -11.08
C LYS A 217 1.42 -15.24 -10.89
N ILE A 218 1.71 -15.75 -9.68
CA ILE A 218 1.58 -17.19 -9.37
C ILE A 218 0.12 -17.61 -9.45
N THR A 219 -0.80 -16.94 -8.76
CA THR A 219 -2.21 -17.34 -8.71
C THR A 219 -2.90 -17.26 -10.07
N ASP A 220 -2.62 -16.24 -10.89
CA ASP A 220 -3.12 -16.12 -12.26
C ASP A 220 -2.58 -17.24 -13.16
N ALA A 221 -1.28 -17.54 -13.08
CA ALA A 221 -0.69 -18.64 -13.83
C ALA A 221 -1.24 -20.01 -13.42
N VAL A 222 -1.39 -20.26 -12.11
CA VAL A 222 -1.99 -21.51 -11.60
C VAL A 222 -3.40 -21.70 -12.13
N ALA A 223 -4.23 -20.66 -12.10
CA ALA A 223 -5.58 -20.71 -12.65
C ALA A 223 -5.58 -21.04 -14.16
N ARG A 224 -4.71 -20.39 -14.94
CA ARG A 224 -4.57 -20.65 -16.38
C ARG A 224 -4.04 -22.05 -16.68
N ILE A 225 -3.07 -22.54 -15.91
CA ILE A 225 -2.53 -23.90 -16.06
C ILE A 225 -3.64 -24.93 -15.77
N HIS A 226 -4.40 -24.72 -14.70
CA HIS A 226 -5.53 -25.58 -14.36
C HIS A 226 -6.61 -25.62 -15.46
N LEU A 227 -6.86 -24.49 -16.13
CA LEU A 227 -7.80 -24.37 -17.24
C LEU A 227 -7.20 -24.76 -18.62
N GLY A 228 -5.95 -25.21 -18.68
CA GLY A 228 -5.29 -25.60 -19.93
C GLY A 228 -4.95 -24.42 -20.85
N GLN A 229 -4.88 -23.21 -20.32
CA GLN A 229 -4.60 -21.97 -21.07
C GLN A 229 -3.13 -21.55 -20.98
N GLN A 230 -2.34 -22.21 -20.15
CA GLN A 230 -0.91 -21.97 -19.97
C GLN A 230 -0.24 -23.29 -19.61
N ASP A 231 1.00 -23.50 -20.09
CA ASP A 231 1.73 -24.74 -19.84
C ASP A 231 2.63 -24.68 -18.61
N VAL A 232 3.31 -23.54 -18.39
CA VAL A 232 4.33 -23.41 -17.36
C VAL A 232 4.36 -22.02 -16.76
N LEU A 233 4.63 -21.96 -15.45
CA LEU A 233 4.91 -20.74 -14.71
C LEU A 233 6.42 -20.54 -14.63
N GLU A 234 6.91 -19.37 -15.03
CA GLU A 234 8.32 -19.01 -14.91
C GLU A 234 8.51 -17.98 -13.80
N LEU A 235 9.44 -18.25 -12.88
CA LEU A 235 9.78 -17.41 -11.72
C LEU A 235 11.31 -17.22 -11.63
N GLY A 236 11.73 -16.25 -10.82
CA GLY A 236 13.13 -16.08 -10.43
C GLY A 236 13.46 -16.89 -9.17
N ASN A 237 14.01 -16.21 -8.15
CA ASN A 237 14.42 -16.82 -6.89
C ASN A 237 13.23 -17.39 -6.11
N LEU A 238 13.17 -18.72 -5.99
CA LEU A 238 12.13 -19.43 -5.25
C LEU A 238 12.37 -19.43 -3.73
N ASP A 239 13.59 -19.16 -3.29
CA ASP A 239 13.97 -19.21 -1.87
C ASP A 239 13.87 -17.85 -1.16
N ALA A 240 13.57 -16.78 -1.90
CA ALA A 240 13.33 -15.47 -1.33
C ALA A 240 12.19 -15.54 -0.29
N LYS A 241 12.45 -15.00 0.91
CA LYS A 241 11.50 -15.02 2.03
C LYS A 241 10.84 -13.66 2.20
N ARG A 242 9.53 -13.66 2.33
CA ARG A 242 8.72 -12.44 2.50
C ARG A 242 7.72 -12.62 3.64
N ASP A 243 7.57 -11.56 4.40
CA ASP A 243 6.46 -11.39 5.32
C ASP A 243 5.26 -10.89 4.50
N TRP A 244 4.25 -11.74 4.31
CA TRP A 244 3.05 -11.43 3.56
C TRP A 244 1.84 -11.30 4.48
N GLY A 245 1.18 -10.14 4.44
CA GLY A 245 -0.07 -9.89 5.13
C GLY A 245 -1.25 -9.69 4.19
N TYR A 246 -2.40 -9.36 4.74
CA TYR A 246 -3.62 -9.09 4.00
C TYR A 246 -3.86 -7.58 3.86
N ALA A 247 -4.07 -7.10 2.64
CA ALA A 247 -4.09 -5.67 2.34
C ALA A 247 -5.17 -4.87 3.11
N GLN A 248 -6.33 -5.48 3.40
CA GLN A 248 -7.38 -4.79 4.16
C GLN A 248 -6.95 -4.51 5.61
N GLU A 249 -6.17 -5.40 6.23
CA GLU A 249 -5.62 -5.15 7.58
C GLU A 249 -4.58 -4.04 7.58
N TYR A 250 -3.79 -3.95 6.48
CA TYR A 250 -2.79 -2.89 6.33
C TYR A 250 -3.42 -1.52 6.15
N VAL A 251 -4.50 -1.39 5.39
CA VAL A 251 -5.18 -0.09 5.25
C VAL A 251 -5.89 0.33 6.53
N GLU A 252 -6.39 -0.61 7.34
CA GLU A 252 -6.85 -0.30 8.70
C GLU A 252 -5.71 0.23 9.57
N GLY A 253 -4.51 -0.39 9.48
CA GLY A 253 -3.30 0.11 10.14
C GLY A 253 -2.92 1.53 9.68
N MET A 254 -2.97 1.83 8.39
CA MET A 254 -2.73 3.17 7.84
C MET A 254 -3.68 4.21 8.44
N TRP A 255 -4.97 3.88 8.52
CA TRP A 255 -5.95 4.77 9.13
C TRP A 255 -5.68 4.97 10.63
N ARG A 256 -5.40 3.90 11.38
CA ARG A 256 -5.09 3.98 12.83
C ARG A 256 -3.87 4.83 13.12
N ILE A 257 -2.82 4.75 12.31
CA ILE A 257 -1.61 5.58 12.42
C ILE A 257 -1.96 7.08 12.38
N LEU A 258 -2.89 7.49 11.54
CA LEU A 258 -3.33 8.90 11.52
C LEU A 258 -4.32 9.25 12.62
N GLN A 259 -4.85 8.30 13.39
CA GLN A 259 -5.69 8.58 14.56
C GLN A 259 -4.89 8.67 15.87
N ALA A 260 -3.59 8.32 15.86
CA ALA A 260 -2.72 8.43 17.02
C ALA A 260 -2.65 9.86 17.57
N GLU A 261 -2.32 10.00 18.85
CA GLU A 261 -2.17 11.33 19.48
C GLU A 261 -0.96 12.09 18.95
N GLN A 262 0.13 11.37 18.67
CA GLN A 262 1.38 11.94 18.16
C GLN A 262 1.78 11.27 16.83
N PRO A 263 2.40 12.04 15.92
CA PRO A 263 2.92 11.47 14.68
C PRO A 263 4.16 10.62 14.94
N ASP A 264 4.22 9.45 14.31
CA ASP A 264 5.38 8.57 14.43
C ASP A 264 5.53 7.63 13.24
N THR A 265 6.53 6.76 13.29
CA THR A 265 6.80 5.70 12.33
C THR A 265 6.39 4.35 12.93
N PHE A 266 5.73 3.49 12.14
CA PHE A 266 5.25 2.19 12.57
C PHE A 266 5.55 1.12 11.53
N VAL A 267 6.04 -0.04 11.96
CA VAL A 267 6.16 -1.23 11.12
C VAL A 267 4.80 -1.94 11.06
N LEU A 268 4.29 -2.15 9.85
CA LEU A 268 3.12 -2.99 9.61
C LEU A 268 3.57 -4.30 8.95
N ALA A 269 3.47 -5.40 9.70
CA ALA A 269 3.95 -6.72 9.32
C ALA A 269 3.15 -7.81 10.04
N THR A 270 3.30 -9.07 9.59
CA THR A 270 2.70 -10.22 10.27
C THR A 270 3.62 -10.82 11.34
N GLY A 271 4.92 -10.62 11.23
CA GLY A 271 5.94 -11.23 12.09
C GLY A 271 6.29 -12.67 11.68
N ARG A 272 5.88 -13.10 10.49
CA ARG A 272 6.21 -14.42 9.92
C ARG A 272 6.59 -14.26 8.46
N THR A 273 7.35 -15.23 7.97
CA THR A 273 7.84 -15.23 6.59
C THR A 273 7.62 -16.60 5.95
N GLU A 274 7.31 -16.56 4.66
CA GLU A 274 7.19 -17.73 3.80
C GLU A 274 8.10 -17.56 2.58
N THR A 275 8.53 -18.68 1.98
CA THR A 275 9.28 -18.64 0.72
C THR A 275 8.34 -18.50 -0.47
N VAL A 276 8.85 -17.97 -1.59
CA VAL A 276 8.11 -18.01 -2.87
C VAL A 276 7.75 -19.45 -3.24
N ARG A 277 8.64 -20.42 -2.96
CA ARG A 277 8.41 -21.85 -3.16
C ARG A 277 7.18 -22.36 -2.39
N ASP A 278 7.04 -21.99 -1.12
CA ASP A 278 5.90 -22.39 -0.31
C ASP A 278 4.60 -21.80 -0.82
N PHE A 279 4.64 -20.53 -1.25
CA PHE A 279 3.47 -19.90 -1.87
C PHE A 279 3.07 -20.61 -3.18
N VAL A 280 4.03 -21.02 -4.01
CA VAL A 280 3.77 -21.81 -5.23
C VAL A 280 3.10 -23.14 -4.87
N ARG A 281 3.64 -23.87 -3.87
CA ARG A 281 3.02 -25.12 -3.39
C ARG A 281 1.58 -24.93 -2.95
N MET A 282 1.33 -23.88 -2.14
CA MET A 282 -0.01 -23.58 -1.66
C MET A 282 -0.98 -23.25 -2.80
N ALA A 283 -0.53 -22.46 -3.79
CA ALA A 283 -1.36 -22.08 -4.92
C ALA A 283 -1.74 -23.27 -5.81
N PHE A 284 -0.80 -24.17 -6.13
CA PHE A 284 -1.10 -25.39 -6.89
C PHE A 284 -1.96 -26.37 -6.09
N LYS A 285 -1.70 -26.50 -4.80
CA LYS A 285 -2.53 -27.34 -3.91
C LYS A 285 -4.00 -26.89 -3.89
N ALA A 286 -4.26 -25.59 -3.98
CA ALA A 286 -5.63 -25.05 -4.01
C ALA A 286 -6.45 -25.52 -5.23
N VAL A 287 -5.79 -25.92 -6.32
CA VAL A 287 -6.43 -26.51 -7.50
C VAL A 287 -6.22 -28.03 -7.60
N GLY A 288 -5.82 -28.69 -6.51
CA GLY A 288 -5.67 -30.14 -6.42
C GLY A 288 -4.38 -30.70 -7.03
N ILE A 289 -3.40 -29.87 -7.36
CA ILE A 289 -2.12 -30.29 -7.93
C ILE A 289 -1.05 -30.33 -6.84
N THR A 290 -0.36 -31.47 -6.73
CA THR A 290 0.81 -31.63 -5.84
C THR A 290 2.08 -31.51 -6.65
N LEU A 291 3.04 -30.67 -6.19
CA LEU A 291 4.29 -30.42 -6.88
C LEU A 291 5.49 -31.11 -6.23
N ASP A 292 6.30 -31.78 -7.07
CA ASP A 292 7.65 -32.23 -6.73
C ASP A 292 8.69 -31.26 -7.31
N PHE A 293 9.52 -30.66 -6.44
CA PHE A 293 10.62 -29.79 -6.87
C PHE A 293 11.86 -30.64 -7.14
N ARG A 294 12.50 -30.39 -8.29
CA ARG A 294 13.66 -31.15 -8.78
C ARG A 294 14.71 -30.20 -9.31
N GLY A 295 15.99 -30.55 -9.12
CA GLY A 295 17.12 -29.69 -9.47
C GLY A 295 17.39 -28.63 -8.42
N ALA A 296 18.23 -27.65 -8.77
CA ALA A 296 18.57 -26.51 -7.93
C ALA A 296 18.98 -25.30 -8.77
N GLY A 297 18.83 -24.09 -8.21
CA GLY A 297 19.18 -22.84 -8.90
C GLY A 297 18.44 -22.67 -10.22
N ASP A 298 19.16 -22.28 -11.27
CA ASP A 298 18.55 -21.99 -12.57
C ASP A 298 17.99 -23.23 -13.30
N ALA A 299 18.44 -24.43 -12.90
CA ALA A 299 17.97 -25.70 -13.45
C ALA A 299 16.78 -26.27 -12.68
N GLU A 300 16.28 -25.56 -11.66
CA GLU A 300 15.19 -26.05 -10.84
C GLU A 300 13.85 -25.96 -11.57
N VAL A 301 13.09 -27.06 -11.44
CA VAL A 301 11.73 -27.19 -11.97
C VAL A 301 10.82 -27.77 -10.90
N ALA A 302 9.49 -27.53 -11.02
CA ALA A 302 8.50 -28.27 -10.29
C ALA A 302 7.59 -29.02 -11.25
N VAL A 303 7.38 -30.30 -10.97
CA VAL A 303 6.54 -31.18 -11.77
C VAL A 303 5.29 -31.57 -10.98
N ASP A 304 4.20 -31.79 -11.69
CA ASP A 304 3.00 -32.40 -11.11
C ASP A 304 3.32 -33.86 -10.75
N SER A 305 3.16 -34.22 -9.50
CA SER A 305 3.47 -35.56 -8.99
C SER A 305 2.64 -36.66 -9.67
N ALA A 306 1.43 -36.33 -10.16
CA ALA A 306 0.53 -37.31 -10.79
C ALA A 306 0.86 -37.52 -12.26
N SER A 307 1.08 -36.47 -13.04
CA SER A 307 1.29 -36.54 -14.48
C SER A 307 2.76 -36.50 -14.91
N GLY A 308 3.66 -36.04 -14.03
CA GLY A 308 5.06 -35.79 -14.38
C GLY A 308 5.29 -34.55 -15.26
N LYS A 309 4.23 -33.80 -15.59
CA LYS A 309 4.36 -32.58 -16.41
C LYS A 309 5.08 -31.47 -15.64
N THR A 310 6.05 -30.81 -16.28
CA THR A 310 6.67 -29.61 -15.69
C THR A 310 5.69 -28.44 -15.71
N LEU A 311 5.41 -27.88 -14.53
CA LEU A 311 4.45 -26.79 -14.35
C LEU A 311 5.12 -25.50 -13.87
N VAL A 312 6.32 -25.58 -13.29
CA VAL A 312 7.10 -24.43 -12.85
C VAL A 312 8.56 -24.58 -13.28
N ARG A 313 9.19 -23.50 -13.71
CA ARG A 313 10.64 -23.45 -13.92
C ARG A 313 11.23 -22.16 -13.42
N VAL A 314 12.47 -22.21 -12.97
CA VAL A 314 13.28 -21.02 -12.72
C VAL A 314 13.75 -20.43 -14.05
N ASN A 315 13.66 -19.13 -14.19
CA ASN A 315 14.18 -18.39 -15.34
C ASN A 315 15.02 -17.21 -14.85
N PRO A 316 16.35 -17.19 -15.13
CA PRO A 316 17.28 -16.17 -14.66
C PRO A 316 16.92 -14.73 -15.03
N ARG A 317 16.15 -14.51 -16.10
CA ARG A 317 15.68 -13.17 -16.49
C ARG A 317 14.82 -12.48 -15.42
N PHE A 318 14.28 -13.24 -14.48
CA PHE A 318 13.46 -12.72 -13.38
C PHE A 318 14.27 -12.48 -12.09
N TYR A 319 15.57 -12.74 -12.08
CA TYR A 319 16.42 -12.32 -10.98
C TYR A 319 16.61 -10.81 -10.99
N ARG A 320 16.62 -10.22 -9.81
CA ARG A 320 16.92 -8.79 -9.65
C ARG A 320 18.43 -8.59 -9.65
N PRO A 321 18.96 -7.47 -10.17
CA PRO A 321 20.38 -7.13 -10.09
C PRO A 321 20.93 -7.12 -8.66
N ALA A 322 20.10 -6.76 -7.70
CA ALA A 322 20.40 -6.81 -6.27
C ALA A 322 19.17 -7.35 -5.52
N GLU A 323 19.25 -8.58 -5.06
CA GLU A 323 18.14 -9.26 -4.40
C GLU A 323 18.06 -8.90 -2.92
N VAL A 324 16.83 -8.94 -2.38
CA VAL A 324 16.53 -8.91 -0.96
C VAL A 324 16.10 -10.32 -0.55
N GLU A 325 16.93 -10.99 0.23
CA GLU A 325 16.74 -12.42 0.53
C GLU A 325 15.66 -12.65 1.61
N LEU A 326 15.63 -11.80 2.63
CA LEU A 326 14.75 -11.97 3.79
C LEU A 326 14.15 -10.63 4.23
N LEU A 327 12.83 -10.59 4.30
CA LEU A 327 12.07 -9.54 4.98
C LEU A 327 11.13 -10.19 5.99
N ILE A 328 11.26 -9.80 7.26
CA ILE A 328 10.37 -10.19 8.36
C ILE A 328 10.27 -9.03 9.34
N GLY A 329 9.07 -8.48 9.54
CA GLY A 329 8.87 -7.29 10.37
C GLY A 329 8.55 -7.62 11.82
N ASP A 330 8.95 -6.72 12.72
CA ASP A 330 8.47 -6.68 14.10
C ASP A 330 7.35 -5.65 14.25
N PRO A 331 6.07 -6.06 14.31
CA PRO A 331 4.95 -5.15 14.44
C PRO A 331 4.60 -4.77 15.88
N SER A 332 5.48 -5.02 16.85
CA SER A 332 5.18 -4.87 18.29
C SER A 332 4.69 -3.46 18.62
N LYS A 333 5.38 -2.42 18.14
CA LYS A 333 4.98 -1.03 18.33
C LYS A 333 3.60 -0.69 17.75
N ALA A 334 3.26 -1.24 16.60
CA ALA A 334 1.96 -0.99 15.96
C ALA A 334 0.79 -1.73 16.64
N ARG A 335 1.08 -2.75 17.47
CA ARG A 335 0.07 -3.51 18.22
C ARG A 335 -0.30 -2.86 19.55
N GLU A 336 0.53 -2.00 20.10
CA GLU A 336 0.27 -1.17 21.29
C GLU A 336 -0.73 -0.05 20.99
#